data_33ac2d588c02f1a61d801fcd590dc65f
#
_entry.id   33ac2d588c02f1a61d801fcd590dc65f
#
_cell.length_a   1.000
_cell.length_b   1.000
_cell.length_c   1.000
_cell.angle_alpha   90.00
_cell.angle_beta   90.00
_cell.angle_gamma   90.00
#
_symmetry.space_group_name_H-M   'P 1'
#
loop_
_entity.id
_entity.type
_entity.pdbx_description
1 polymer ?
#
loop_
_entity_poly.entity_id
_entity_poly.type
_entity_poly.pdbx_seq_one_letter_code
_entity_poly.pdbx_strand_id
1 'polypeptide(L)' 'MKILTVEDDNIIREGISEYLSEFGYTVIQAKDGREALTKFNSDINLVILDIQIPFINDLRCPN' A
#
# COMPACT_ATOMS: atom_id res chain seq x y z
N MET A 1 5.10 14.73 -3.81
CA MET A 1 4.25 13.62 -4.26
C MET A 1 3.56 12.98 -3.08
N LYS A 2 2.30 12.70 -3.21
CA LYS A 2 1.52 12.10 -2.15
C LYS A 2 1.23 10.63 -2.51
N ILE A 3 1.56 9.71 -1.63
CA ILE A 3 1.47 8.28 -1.88
C ILE A 3 0.55 7.63 -0.86
N LEU A 4 -0.37 6.81 -1.33
CA LEU A 4 -1.25 6.03 -0.46
C LEU A 4 -0.74 4.60 -0.43
N THR A 5 -0.38 4.13 0.75
CA THR A 5 0.15 2.78 0.94
C THR A 5 -0.91 1.92 1.60
N VAL A 6 -1.25 0.80 0.97
CA VAL A 6 -2.25 -0.12 1.49
C VAL A 6 -1.57 -1.44 1.82
N GLU A 7 -1.53 -1.78 3.10
CA GLU A 7 -0.87 -2.97 3.59
C GLU A 7 -1.49 -3.36 4.93
N ASP A 8 -1.89 -4.62 5.05
CA ASP A 8 -2.57 -5.07 6.26
C ASP A 8 -1.62 -5.33 7.42
N ASP A 9 -0.36 -5.56 7.15
CA ASP A 9 0.64 -5.77 8.20
C ASP A 9 1.15 -4.41 8.68
N ASN A 10 0.95 -4.13 9.97
CA ASN A 10 1.31 -2.84 10.52
C ASN A 10 2.81 -2.57 10.43
N ILE A 11 3.62 -3.57 10.68
CA ILE A 11 5.07 -3.38 10.69
C ILE A 11 5.57 -3.10 9.28
N ILE A 12 5.09 -3.86 8.31
CA ILE A 12 5.49 -3.65 6.94
C ILE A 12 5.00 -2.30 6.43
N ARG A 13 3.75 -1.96 6.76
CA ARG A 13 3.18 -0.70 6.32
C ARG A 13 3.97 0.48 6.85
N GLU A 14 4.33 0.43 8.14
CA GLU A 14 5.10 1.50 8.74
C GLU A 14 6.50 1.59 8.14
N GLY A 15 7.10 0.44 7.86
CA GLY A 15 8.42 0.42 7.26
C GLY A 15 8.42 1.06 5.88
N ILE A 16 7.42 0.74 5.07
CA ILE A 16 7.29 1.33 3.75
C ILE A 16 7.09 2.83 3.87
N SER A 17 6.26 3.24 4.81
CA SER A 17 5.97 4.66 4.99
C SER A 17 7.19 5.44 5.41
N GLU A 18 7.97 4.88 6.33
CA GLU A 18 9.20 5.53 6.76
C GLU A 18 10.19 5.66 5.61
N TYR A 19 10.33 4.58 4.86
CA TYR A 19 11.27 4.56 3.76
C TYR A 19 10.92 5.64 2.73
N LEU A 20 9.65 5.70 2.36
CA LEU A 20 9.23 6.69 1.37
C LEU A 20 9.29 8.10 1.90
N SER A 21 9.02 8.28 3.18
CA SER A 21 9.08 9.61 3.79
C SER A 21 10.50 10.17 3.76
N GLU A 22 11.49 9.31 3.83
CA GLU A 22 12.87 9.75 3.76
C GLU A 22 13.21 10.37 2.42
N PHE A 23 12.47 10.01 1.39
CA PHE A 23 12.64 10.58 0.08
C PHE A 23 11.86 11.88 -0.12
N GLY A 24 11.19 12.35 0.92
CA GLY A 24 10.43 13.59 0.83
C GLY A 24 8.98 13.42 0.39
N TYR A 25 8.51 12.20 0.24
CA TYR A 25 7.13 11.96 -0.14
C TYR A 25 6.21 12.06 1.05
N THR A 26 4.98 12.49 0.82
CA THR A 26 3.93 12.46 1.83
C THR A 26 3.23 11.12 1.72
N VAL A 27 3.23 10.37 2.81
CA VAL A 27 2.68 9.00 2.78
C VAL A 27 1.44 8.92 3.64
N ILE A 28 0.38 8.38 3.06
CA ILE A 28 -0.88 8.12 3.76
C ILE A 28 -1.01 6.62 3.86
N GLN A 29 -1.32 6.11 5.05
CA GLN A 29 -1.37 4.68 5.29
C GLN A 29 -2.81 4.20 5.40
N ALA A 30 -3.07 3.03 4.82
CA ALA A 30 -4.34 2.35 4.93
C ALA A 30 -4.07 0.87 5.19
N LYS A 31 -4.85 0.26 6.05
CA LYS A 31 -4.62 -1.13 6.41
C LYS A 31 -5.37 -2.10 5.50
N ASP A 32 -6.36 -1.62 4.78
CA ASP A 32 -7.10 -2.47 3.85
C ASP A 32 -7.73 -1.60 2.78
N GLY A 33 -8.43 -2.25 1.86
CA GLY A 33 -9.03 -1.54 0.75
C GLY A 33 -10.12 -0.57 1.16
N ARG A 34 -10.87 -0.92 2.19
CA ARG A 34 -11.95 -0.04 2.66
C ARG A 34 -11.36 1.27 3.18
N GLU A 35 -10.33 1.16 4.00
CA GLU A 35 -9.69 2.34 4.53
C GLU A 35 -9.04 3.15 3.42
N ALA A 36 -8.48 2.45 2.43
CA ALA A 36 -7.86 3.12 1.30
C ALA A 36 -8.88 3.95 0.55
N LEU A 37 -10.07 3.41 0.32
CA LEU A 37 -11.11 4.16 -0.37
C LEU A 37 -11.52 5.39 0.41
N THR A 38 -11.58 5.26 1.73
CA THR A 38 -11.95 6.40 2.58
C THR A 38 -10.92 7.51 2.50
N LYS A 39 -9.66 7.13 2.38
CA LYS A 39 -8.57 8.12 2.39
C LYS A 39 -8.16 8.60 1.02
N PHE A 40 -8.62 7.93 -0.01
CA PHE A 40 -8.25 8.31 -1.38
C PHE A 40 -8.89 9.63 -1.77
N ASN A 41 -8.12 10.48 -2.43
CA ASN A 41 -8.66 11.71 -3.00
C ASN A 41 -7.79 12.11 -4.18
N SER A 42 -8.16 13.22 -4.82
CA SER A 42 -7.49 13.63 -6.05
C SER A 42 -6.06 14.11 -5.83
N ASP A 43 -5.68 14.33 -4.58
CA ASP A 43 -4.30 14.73 -4.29
C ASP A 43 -3.33 13.56 -4.31
N ILE A 44 -3.85 12.35 -4.26
CA ILE A 44 -3.02 11.15 -4.27
C ILE A 44 -2.42 10.96 -5.65
N ASN A 45 -1.10 10.84 -5.70
CA ASN A 45 -0.39 10.65 -6.97
C ASN A 45 -0.12 9.19 -7.29
N LEU A 46 0.03 8.38 -6.25
CA LEU A 46 0.39 6.98 -6.44
C LEU A 46 -0.21 6.14 -5.33
N VAL A 47 -0.70 4.95 -5.70
CA VAL A 47 -1.23 4.00 -4.72
C VAL A 47 -0.39 2.74 -4.78
N ILE A 48 0.13 2.33 -3.62
CA ILE A 48 0.90 1.11 -3.51
C ILE A 48 0.04 0.09 -2.80
N LEU A 49 -0.24 -1.00 -3.47
CA LEU A 49 -1.04 -2.09 -2.91
C LEU A 49 -0.15 -3.28 -2.68
N ASP A 50 -0.10 -3.75 -1.44
CA ASP A 50 0.66 -4.94 -1.11
C ASP A 50 -0.27 -5.88 -0.35
N ILE A 51 -1.11 -6.53 -1.10
CA ILE A 51 -2.08 -7.45 -0.54
C ILE A 51 -1.65 -8.86 -0.87
N GLN A 52 -1.46 -9.66 0.15
CA GLN A 52 -1.11 -11.06 -0.05
C GLN A 52 -2.37 -11.85 -0.31
N ILE A 53 -2.45 -12.39 -1.51
CA ILE A 53 -3.58 -13.23 -1.89
C ILE A 53 -3.01 -14.59 -2.21
N PRO A 54 -3.22 -15.57 -1.33
CA PRO A 54 -2.61 -16.90 -1.52
C PRO A 54 -2.95 -17.54 -2.85
N PHE A 55 -4.12 -17.26 -3.37
CA PHE A 55 -4.53 -17.86 -4.64
C PHE A 55 -3.64 -17.46 -5.79
N ILE A 56 -3.02 -16.31 -5.71
CA ILE A 56 -2.19 -15.85 -6.80
C ILE A 56 -1.03 -16.79 -7.02
N ASN A 57 -0.49 -17.32 -5.94
CA ASN A 57 0.61 -18.27 -6.06
C ASN A 57 0.18 -19.49 -6.85
N ASP A 58 -1.01 -19.97 -6.59
CA ASP A 58 -1.52 -21.13 -7.31
C ASP A 58 -1.67 -20.85 -8.80
N LEU A 59 -2.09 -19.66 -9.12
CA LEU A 59 -2.30 -19.30 -10.50
C LEU A 59 -0.99 -19.24 -11.27
N ARG A 60 0.08 -18.92 -10.59
CA ARG A 60 1.37 -18.83 -11.26
C ARG A 60 2.13 -20.13 -11.28
N CYS A 61 1.83 -20.98 -10.32
CA CYS A 61 2.57 -22.23 -10.21
C CYS A 61 2.44 -23.16 -11.37
N PRO A 62 1.30 -23.27 -12.02
CA PRO A 62 1.13 -24.27 -13.07
C PRO A 62 2.10 -24.12 -14.22
N ASN A 63 2.75 -23.06 -14.27
CA ASN A 63 3.73 -22.90 -15.35
C ASN A 63 5.08 -23.38 -15.03
#